data_50ef566af1cf99c1452c03fe2a13fb4a
#
_entry.id   50ef566af1cf99c1452c03fe2a13fb4a
#
_cell.length_a   1.000
_cell.length_b   1.000
_cell.length_c   1.000
_cell.angle_alpha   90.00
_cell.angle_beta   90.00
_cell.angle_gamma   90.00
#
_symmetry.space_group_name_H-M   'P 1'
#
loop_
_entity.id
_entity.type
_entity.pdbx_description
1 polymer ?
#
loop_
_entity_poly.entity_id
_entity_poly.type
_entity_poly.pdbx_seq_one_letter_code
_entity_poly.pdbx_strand_id
1 'polypeptide(L)'
;MIFLASIPRSGSTLLASLLGQRPDTYVSPTSNLDSIMGAVVTAYTESPETLAGQCGETELCRTLKGVAEAKYGDRNESIIIDKGRGWPNPQNMETMEKVLGEPVKIIATVRPMSECLASFFEIDKNATDIKYWIKTSHVVLHLMESYTNLKEGYERYPKNFCLVEYGDLCSQPQTELDRVAKFLGVDTFQYNPIIEQVKEDDNIWGIKDLHKLGSTIEKTEQDTKGILGEKLFNFYQGGEFWNDKPEPVKEKKPIDMALEASLRGDHNKSYRILKQEELADPTDDRVAFNLGWHEMERGNLLAGHKLLNRGRNEGVFGNLNINSSKPRWNGERGVTVLMTLEAGLGDQIHSIRYANNVAKYGNKVVVSGSVSLAPILKDCEGVSAFSQEESALGIYHDYWLPAMSAGVPLNLEYSDLSGVPYIKRTKASEGKIGIKWAGNPDFEHQQYRIFPEELMFDAVGNTDCMSLQKEGEIPYWLEKPSLDSWDDTRDAISRCDLVISSCTSIAHLSAAMGIETWIVVPILSYYLWALSGDTTPYYDCVKLFRQEKYGSWNEPFKKIKELISLKNLKNKENFVLTGSLPDPVFM
;
A
#
# COMPACT_ATOMS: atom_id res chain seq x y z
N MET A 1 25.44 18.36 13.07
CA MET A 1 25.25 16.90 13.26
C MET A 1 25.34 16.22 11.89
N ILE A 2 25.95 15.06 11.81
CA ILE A 2 26.16 14.26 10.59
C ILE A 2 25.49 12.91 10.80
N PHE A 3 25.03 12.27 9.74
CA PHE A 3 24.33 10.99 9.84
C PHE A 3 25.11 9.90 9.10
N LEU A 4 25.19 8.72 9.72
CA LEU A 4 25.75 7.51 9.12
C LEU A 4 24.62 6.52 8.88
N ALA A 5 24.36 6.23 7.62
CA ALA A 5 23.36 5.26 7.21
C ALA A 5 24.01 4.04 6.53
N SER A 6 23.21 3.02 6.24
CA SER A 6 23.74 1.83 5.56
C SER A 6 22.64 0.95 4.99
N ILE A 7 22.97 0.24 3.94
CA ILE A 7 22.37 -1.06 3.68
C ILE A 7 22.95 -2.03 4.74
N PRO A 8 22.14 -2.76 5.51
CA PRO A 8 22.66 -3.74 6.47
C PRO A 8 23.68 -4.71 5.82
N ARG A 9 24.75 -5.02 6.52
CA ARG A 9 25.89 -5.84 6.02
C ARG A 9 26.75 -5.17 4.93
N SER A 10 26.66 -3.87 4.74
CA SER A 10 27.50 -3.11 3.80
C SER A 10 28.74 -2.47 4.44
N GLY A 11 29.10 -2.83 5.68
CA GLY A 11 30.32 -2.36 6.33
C GLY A 11 30.19 -1.08 7.17
N SER A 12 28.98 -0.69 7.56
CA SER A 12 28.75 0.52 8.38
C SER A 12 29.47 0.48 9.74
N THR A 13 29.55 -0.69 10.35
CA THR A 13 30.28 -0.87 11.63
C THR A 13 31.79 -0.66 11.44
N LEU A 14 32.35 -1.14 10.33
CA LEU A 14 33.74 -0.89 9.96
C LEU A 14 33.98 0.62 9.74
N LEU A 15 33.14 1.25 8.93
CA LEU A 15 33.30 2.70 8.66
C LEU A 15 33.13 3.52 9.94
N ALA A 16 32.17 3.16 10.81
CA ALA A 16 31.98 3.83 12.12
C ALA A 16 33.23 3.72 13.00
N SER A 17 33.85 2.53 13.08
CA SER A 17 35.07 2.30 13.82
C SER A 17 36.25 3.14 13.28
N LEU A 18 36.37 3.23 11.95
CA LEU A 18 37.44 4.03 11.32
C LEU A 18 37.23 5.55 11.52
N LEU A 19 36.02 6.06 11.36
CA LEU A 19 35.70 7.47 11.59
C LEU A 19 35.84 7.87 13.06
N GLY A 20 35.53 6.95 13.98
CA GLY A 20 35.70 7.17 15.42
C GLY A 20 37.16 7.23 15.89
N GLN A 21 38.15 6.92 15.03
CA GLN A 21 39.56 7.10 15.36
C GLN A 21 40.01 8.57 15.31
N ARG A 22 39.22 9.46 14.74
CA ARG A 22 39.47 10.91 14.80
C ARG A 22 39.25 11.43 16.21
N PRO A 23 40.20 12.17 16.80
CA PRO A 23 40.08 12.66 18.19
C PRO A 23 38.92 13.64 18.42
N ASP A 24 38.47 14.31 17.36
CA ASP A 24 37.42 15.32 17.38
C ASP A 24 36.05 14.76 16.94
N THR A 25 35.91 13.47 16.74
CA THR A 25 34.72 12.82 16.19
C THR A 25 34.17 11.76 17.15
N TYR A 26 32.90 11.89 17.49
CA TYR A 26 32.12 10.84 18.11
C TYR A 26 31.21 10.18 17.07
N VAL A 27 31.26 8.86 16.98
CA VAL A 27 30.32 8.07 16.18
C VAL A 27 29.48 7.23 17.13
N SER A 28 28.16 7.38 17.08
CA SER A 28 27.29 6.57 17.94
C SER A 28 27.35 5.09 17.54
N PRO A 29 27.18 4.16 18.47
CA PRO A 29 26.69 2.83 18.14
C PRO A 29 25.35 2.94 17.43
N THR A 30 24.71 1.81 17.08
CA THR A 30 23.37 1.87 16.46
C THR A 30 22.42 2.73 17.30
N SER A 31 21.94 3.81 16.70
CA SER A 31 21.12 4.84 17.34
C SER A 31 19.64 4.59 17.07
N ASN A 32 18.80 5.03 17.98
CA ASN A 32 17.34 5.08 17.84
C ASN A 32 16.82 6.52 17.75
N LEU A 33 17.67 7.50 17.47
CA LEU A 33 17.28 8.90 17.44
C LEU A 33 16.24 9.19 16.35
N ASP A 34 16.38 8.60 15.18
CA ASP A 34 15.41 8.65 14.09
C ASP A 34 14.02 8.14 14.53
N SER A 35 13.96 7.03 15.24
CA SER A 35 12.71 6.45 15.75
C SER A 35 12.08 7.33 16.84
N ILE A 36 12.89 7.88 17.76
CA ILE A 36 12.40 8.80 18.79
C ILE A 36 11.85 10.07 18.16
N MET A 37 12.55 10.64 17.19
CA MET A 37 12.08 11.82 16.48
C MET A 37 10.82 11.54 15.69
N GLY A 38 10.71 10.38 15.03
CA GLY A 38 9.49 9.94 14.36
C GLY A 38 8.30 9.85 15.32
N ALA A 39 8.50 9.30 16.52
CA ALA A 39 7.45 9.25 17.55
C ALA A 39 7.02 10.65 18.02
N VAL A 40 7.96 11.59 18.17
CA VAL A 40 7.65 13.00 18.51
C VAL A 40 6.85 13.65 17.37
N VAL A 41 7.25 13.45 16.10
CA VAL A 41 6.50 13.97 14.94
C VAL A 41 5.07 13.43 14.95
N THR A 42 4.89 12.12 15.12
CA THR A 42 3.57 11.49 15.22
C THR A 42 2.73 12.09 16.36
N ALA A 43 3.32 12.26 17.55
CA ALA A 43 2.62 12.88 18.66
C ALA A 43 2.16 14.32 18.36
N TYR A 44 2.97 15.11 17.67
CA TYR A 44 2.62 16.48 17.27
C TYR A 44 1.58 16.56 16.15
N THR A 45 1.49 15.54 15.32
CA THR A 45 0.56 15.54 14.17
C THR A 45 -0.78 14.85 14.46
N GLU A 46 -0.82 13.98 15.46
CA GLU A 46 -1.97 13.09 15.70
C GLU A 46 -2.59 13.23 17.11
N SER A 47 -1.86 13.79 18.09
CA SER A 47 -2.41 13.92 19.45
C SER A 47 -3.50 15.01 19.52
N PRO A 48 -4.68 14.69 20.06
CA PRO A 48 -5.75 15.66 20.24
C PRO A 48 -5.34 16.90 21.03
N GLU A 49 -4.48 16.74 22.02
CA GLU A 49 -3.99 17.83 22.88
C GLU A 49 -3.11 18.80 22.07
N THR A 50 -2.22 18.28 21.23
CA THR A 50 -1.37 19.09 20.36
C THR A 50 -2.20 19.82 19.30
N LEU A 51 -3.17 19.14 18.71
CA LEU A 51 -4.08 19.72 17.73
C LEU A 51 -4.97 20.79 18.35
N ALA A 52 -5.49 20.56 19.57
CA ALA A 52 -6.28 21.54 20.31
C ALA A 52 -5.45 22.74 20.77
N GLY A 53 -4.18 22.51 21.13
CA GLY A 53 -3.21 23.55 21.52
C GLY A 53 -2.69 24.37 20.36
N GLN A 54 -3.02 24.02 19.09
CA GLN A 54 -2.52 24.66 17.87
C GLN A 54 -0.98 24.74 17.81
N CYS A 55 -0.31 23.70 18.34
CA CYS A 55 1.14 23.61 18.31
C CYS A 55 1.63 23.58 16.85
N GLY A 56 2.51 24.53 16.52
CA GLY A 56 2.96 24.73 15.15
C GLY A 56 4.30 24.05 14.84
N GLU A 57 4.69 24.08 13.56
CA GLU A 57 5.96 23.50 13.06
C GLU A 57 7.20 24.04 13.79
N THR A 58 7.20 25.32 14.17
CA THR A 58 8.31 25.93 14.93
C THR A 58 8.50 25.28 16.29
N GLU A 59 7.42 24.95 16.97
CA GLU A 59 7.48 24.27 18.26
C GLU A 59 7.95 22.83 18.12
N LEU A 60 7.44 22.11 17.10
CA LEU A 60 7.92 20.78 16.77
C LEU A 60 9.42 20.77 16.50
N CYS A 61 9.93 21.66 15.62
CA CYS A 61 11.36 21.75 15.32
C CYS A 61 12.20 22.04 16.57
N ARG A 62 11.73 22.91 17.46
CA ARG A 62 12.40 23.20 18.73
C ARG A 62 12.44 21.98 19.66
N THR A 63 11.35 21.22 19.73
CA THR A 63 11.27 19.99 20.51
C THR A 63 12.22 18.93 19.96
N LEU A 64 12.24 18.71 18.65
CA LEU A 64 13.14 17.76 18.00
C LEU A 64 14.61 18.15 18.19
N LYS A 65 14.93 19.45 18.13
CA LYS A 65 16.26 19.96 18.43
C LYS A 65 16.65 19.65 19.88
N GLY A 66 15.74 19.87 20.83
CA GLY A 66 15.95 19.53 22.24
C GLY A 66 16.19 18.03 22.47
N VAL A 67 15.53 17.16 21.71
CA VAL A 67 15.77 15.70 21.77
C VAL A 67 17.20 15.36 21.31
N ALA A 68 17.66 15.93 20.21
CA ALA A 68 19.03 15.71 19.71
C ALA A 68 20.09 16.26 20.68
N GLU A 69 19.86 17.46 21.24
CA GLU A 69 20.73 18.09 22.23
C GLU A 69 20.78 17.27 23.53
N ALA A 70 19.65 16.75 24.00
CA ALA A 70 19.62 15.91 25.20
C ALA A 70 20.37 14.59 24.99
N LYS A 71 20.36 14.02 23.79
CA LYS A 71 21.07 12.76 23.50
C LYS A 71 22.59 12.93 23.43
N TYR A 72 23.07 14.06 22.95
CA TYR A 72 24.51 14.29 22.68
C TYR A 72 25.11 15.50 23.41
N GLY A 73 24.34 16.14 24.30
CA GLY A 73 24.76 17.36 24.99
C GLY A 73 25.92 17.21 25.96
N ASP A 74 26.26 16.00 26.35
CA ASP A 74 27.40 15.66 27.20
C ASP A 74 28.69 15.36 26.40
N ARG A 75 28.62 15.42 25.05
CA ARG A 75 29.74 15.18 24.17
C ARG A 75 30.56 16.46 23.97
N ASN A 76 31.89 16.27 23.97
CA ASN A 76 32.85 17.36 23.75
C ASN A 76 33.44 17.38 22.33
N GLU A 77 33.20 16.33 21.56
CA GLU A 77 33.67 16.21 20.19
C GLU A 77 32.97 17.21 19.27
N SER A 78 33.72 17.84 18.40
CA SER A 78 33.17 18.86 17.47
C SER A 78 32.33 18.26 16.34
N ILE A 79 32.54 16.96 16.05
CA ILE A 79 31.85 16.20 15.01
C ILE A 79 31.07 15.07 15.67
N ILE A 80 29.75 15.18 15.61
CA ILE A 80 28.84 14.11 16.09
C ILE A 80 28.22 13.42 14.88
N ILE A 81 28.43 12.10 14.78
CA ILE A 81 27.87 11.24 13.74
C ILE A 81 26.89 10.27 14.38
N ASP A 82 25.60 10.44 14.07
CA ASP A 82 24.53 9.55 14.52
C ASP A 82 24.35 8.41 13.51
N LYS A 83 24.51 7.15 13.97
CA LYS A 83 24.36 5.96 13.14
C LYS A 83 22.94 5.43 13.22
N GLY A 84 22.13 5.71 12.19
CA GLY A 84 20.73 5.28 12.09
C GLY A 84 20.30 4.94 10.66
N ARG A 85 19.49 3.90 10.50
CA ARG A 85 19.06 3.42 9.18
C ARG A 85 17.93 4.22 8.58
N GLY A 86 17.16 4.94 9.40
CA GLY A 86 16.03 5.76 8.97
C GLY A 86 16.43 7.15 8.43
N TRP A 87 17.67 7.60 8.62
CA TRP A 87 18.09 8.93 8.21
C TRP A 87 17.98 9.21 6.70
N PRO A 88 18.22 8.27 5.79
CA PRO A 88 18.06 8.50 4.36
C PRO A 88 16.60 8.65 3.91
N ASN A 89 15.63 8.32 4.76
CA ASN A 89 14.23 8.53 4.40
C ASN A 89 13.99 10.02 4.09
N PRO A 90 13.44 10.37 2.91
CA PRO A 90 13.27 11.77 2.50
C PRO A 90 12.54 12.64 3.53
N GLN A 91 11.52 12.09 4.22
CA GLN A 91 10.78 12.83 5.23
C GLN A 91 11.62 13.14 6.47
N ASN A 92 12.46 12.17 6.91
CA ASN A 92 13.38 12.38 8.02
C ASN A 92 14.44 13.44 7.63
N MET A 93 14.96 13.39 6.41
CA MET A 93 15.90 14.38 5.90
C MET A 93 15.29 15.79 5.90
N GLU A 94 14.10 15.96 5.31
CA GLU A 94 13.39 17.25 5.28
C GLU A 94 13.11 17.79 6.69
N THR A 95 12.72 16.90 7.61
CA THR A 95 12.50 17.26 9.01
C THR A 95 13.79 17.74 9.66
N MET A 96 14.89 17.01 9.47
CA MET A 96 16.17 17.36 10.05
C MET A 96 16.78 18.63 9.45
N GLU A 97 16.60 18.89 8.16
CA GLU A 97 17.00 20.16 7.55
C GLU A 97 16.30 21.36 8.22
N LYS A 98 15.00 21.23 8.53
CA LYS A 98 14.26 22.26 9.27
C LYS A 98 14.76 22.41 10.71
N VAL A 99 15.09 21.31 11.37
CA VAL A 99 15.61 21.31 12.76
C VAL A 99 16.99 21.91 12.85
N LEU A 100 17.88 21.58 11.89
CA LEU A 100 19.27 22.05 11.88
C LEU A 100 19.42 23.43 11.25
N GLY A 101 18.49 23.83 10.37
CA GLY A 101 18.58 25.08 9.59
C GLY A 101 19.61 25.02 8.45
N GLU A 102 20.09 23.83 8.12
CA GLU A 102 21.08 23.58 7.06
C GLU A 102 20.85 22.21 6.41
N PRO A 103 21.34 21.99 5.17
CA PRO A 103 21.22 20.72 4.50
C PRO A 103 21.88 19.58 5.31
N VAL A 104 21.16 18.47 5.47
CA VAL A 104 21.70 17.28 6.15
C VAL A 104 22.85 16.68 5.35
N LYS A 105 23.87 16.14 6.04
CA LYS A 105 24.95 15.39 5.44
C LYS A 105 24.85 13.92 5.88
N ILE A 106 24.74 13.02 4.91
CA ILE A 106 24.63 11.58 5.15
C ILE A 106 25.83 10.86 4.52
N ILE A 107 26.57 10.15 5.34
CA ILE A 107 27.55 9.16 4.90
C ILE A 107 26.79 7.83 4.83
N ALA A 108 26.86 7.10 3.73
CA ALA A 108 26.15 5.83 3.65
C ALA A 108 27.01 4.73 3.04
N THR A 109 27.08 3.59 3.74
CA THR A 109 27.75 2.41 3.18
C THR A 109 26.78 1.63 2.29
N VAL A 110 27.28 1.22 1.12
CA VAL A 110 26.56 0.44 0.11
C VAL A 110 27.30 -0.82 -0.25
N ARG A 111 26.55 -1.86 -0.64
CA ARG A 111 27.06 -3.16 -1.08
C ARG A 111 25.96 -3.85 -1.92
N PRO A 112 26.30 -4.64 -2.96
CA PRO A 112 25.29 -5.36 -3.73
C PRO A 112 24.31 -6.13 -2.84
N MET A 113 23.02 -6.05 -3.15
CA MET A 113 21.95 -6.66 -2.34
C MET A 113 22.14 -8.17 -2.21
N SER A 114 22.56 -8.83 -3.29
CA SER A 114 22.88 -10.26 -3.27
C SER A 114 23.95 -10.61 -2.24
N GLU A 115 25.01 -9.79 -2.11
CA GLU A 115 26.08 -10.00 -1.12
C GLU A 115 25.59 -9.74 0.31
N CYS A 116 24.74 -8.73 0.52
CA CYS A 116 24.14 -8.46 1.82
C CYS A 116 23.26 -9.61 2.30
N LEU A 117 22.40 -10.14 1.41
CA LEU A 117 21.52 -11.28 1.71
C LEU A 117 22.33 -12.55 2.04
N ALA A 118 23.32 -12.88 1.22
CA ALA A 118 24.18 -14.03 1.47
C ALA A 118 24.90 -13.90 2.83
N SER A 119 25.45 -12.71 3.13
CA SER A 119 26.12 -12.42 4.40
C SER A 119 25.20 -12.56 5.61
N PHE A 120 23.92 -12.18 5.50
CA PHE A 120 22.96 -12.38 6.58
C PHE A 120 22.59 -13.84 6.77
N PHE A 121 22.33 -14.54 5.65
CA PHE A 121 21.95 -15.94 5.70
C PHE A 121 23.01 -16.82 6.38
N GLU A 122 24.30 -16.56 6.14
CA GLU A 122 25.39 -17.31 6.76
C GLU A 122 25.52 -17.10 8.28
N ILE A 123 25.20 -15.90 8.78
CA ILE A 123 25.31 -15.62 10.22
C ILE A 123 24.04 -15.95 11.00
N ASP A 124 22.89 -16.07 10.33
CA ASP A 124 21.64 -16.47 10.97
C ASP A 124 21.57 -17.97 11.14
N LYS A 125 21.94 -18.45 12.33
CA LYS A 125 21.98 -19.88 12.65
C LYS A 125 20.62 -20.59 12.56
N ASN A 126 19.52 -19.84 12.53
CA ASN A 126 18.17 -20.37 12.37
C ASN A 126 17.78 -20.52 10.89
N ALA A 127 18.57 -19.96 9.99
CA ALA A 127 18.33 -20.03 8.55
C ALA A 127 18.78 -21.39 8.00
N THR A 128 17.82 -22.21 7.56
CA THR A 128 18.09 -23.55 6.98
C THR A 128 17.73 -23.66 5.50
N ASP A 129 16.75 -22.89 5.05
CA ASP A 129 16.33 -22.80 3.66
C ASP A 129 16.27 -21.33 3.23
N ILE A 130 17.07 -20.97 2.24
CA ILE A 130 17.23 -19.58 1.79
C ILE A 130 15.91 -18.99 1.23
N LYS A 131 15.10 -19.80 0.54
CA LYS A 131 13.84 -19.31 -0.07
C LYS A 131 12.79 -19.04 0.99
N TYR A 132 12.70 -19.90 1.99
CA TYR A 132 11.82 -19.70 3.14
C TYR A 132 12.28 -18.51 3.98
N TRP A 133 13.60 -18.46 4.28
CA TRP A 133 14.19 -17.39 5.07
C TRP A 133 13.98 -15.99 4.45
N ILE A 134 14.19 -15.83 3.14
CA ILE A 134 13.93 -14.55 2.45
C ILE A 134 12.47 -14.11 2.59
N LYS A 135 11.52 -15.04 2.61
CA LYS A 135 10.10 -14.72 2.71
C LYS A 135 9.63 -14.38 4.13
N THR A 136 10.26 -14.96 5.13
CA THR A 136 9.75 -14.94 6.51
C THR A 136 10.62 -14.15 7.48
N SER A 137 11.86 -13.86 7.12
CA SER A 137 12.81 -13.22 8.02
C SER A 137 12.54 -11.71 8.14
N HIS A 138 12.33 -11.24 9.35
CA HIS A 138 12.27 -9.81 9.67
C HIS A 138 13.56 -9.06 9.29
N VAL A 139 14.70 -9.76 9.29
CA VAL A 139 16.00 -9.20 8.88
C VAL A 139 16.00 -8.81 7.41
N VAL A 140 15.37 -9.62 6.55
CA VAL A 140 15.22 -9.31 5.12
C VAL A 140 14.31 -8.12 4.91
N LEU A 141 13.22 -8.01 5.66
CA LEU A 141 12.34 -6.84 5.61
C LEU A 141 13.09 -5.56 5.96
N HIS A 142 13.87 -5.58 7.05
CA HIS A 142 14.71 -4.43 7.42
C HIS A 142 15.80 -4.10 6.41
N LEU A 143 16.36 -5.11 5.75
CA LEU A 143 17.34 -4.92 4.67
C LEU A 143 16.70 -4.20 3.49
N MET A 144 15.52 -4.65 3.05
CA MET A 144 14.79 -4.05 1.93
C MET A 144 14.32 -2.63 2.26
N GLU A 145 13.82 -2.39 3.45
CA GLU A 145 13.43 -1.06 3.92
C GLU A 145 14.61 -0.09 3.92
N SER A 146 15.76 -0.53 4.46
CA SER A 146 16.98 0.29 4.47
C SER A 146 17.48 0.61 3.06
N TYR A 147 17.43 -0.37 2.15
CA TYR A 147 17.77 -0.18 0.74
C TYR A 147 16.85 0.84 0.06
N THR A 148 15.54 0.70 0.25
CA THR A 148 14.55 1.60 -0.35
C THR A 148 14.70 3.03 0.17
N ASN A 149 14.80 3.22 1.48
CA ASN A 149 15.02 4.54 2.08
C ASN A 149 16.30 5.20 1.56
N LEU A 150 17.40 4.43 1.48
CA LEU A 150 18.68 4.96 1.00
C LEU A 150 18.63 5.33 -0.48
N LYS A 151 18.00 4.50 -1.31
CA LYS A 151 17.83 4.76 -2.73
C LYS A 151 16.97 6.00 -2.95
N GLU A 152 15.78 6.08 -2.35
CA GLU A 152 14.88 7.24 -2.49
C GLU A 152 15.52 8.54 -2.00
N GLY A 153 16.21 8.50 -0.86
CA GLY A 153 16.92 9.67 -0.34
C GLY A 153 18.04 10.13 -1.26
N TYR A 154 18.85 9.19 -1.75
CA TYR A 154 19.95 9.51 -2.68
C TYR A 154 19.45 10.02 -4.03
N GLU A 155 18.44 9.39 -4.62
CA GLU A 155 17.85 9.84 -5.88
C GLU A 155 17.26 11.25 -5.75
N ARG A 156 16.66 11.57 -4.59
CA ARG A 156 16.03 12.89 -4.36
C ARG A 156 17.01 13.98 -3.95
N TYR A 157 18.03 13.65 -3.17
CA TYR A 157 18.99 14.61 -2.60
C TYR A 157 20.45 14.18 -2.78
N PRO A 158 20.93 13.89 -4.00
CA PRO A 158 22.24 13.26 -4.23
C PRO A 158 23.41 14.05 -3.65
N LYS A 159 23.30 15.37 -3.55
CA LYS A 159 24.35 16.24 -2.99
C LYS A 159 24.52 16.11 -1.48
N ASN A 160 23.51 15.57 -0.80
CA ASN A 160 23.49 15.37 0.64
C ASN A 160 24.19 14.04 1.05
N PHE A 161 24.63 13.23 0.08
CA PHE A 161 25.18 11.92 0.35
C PHE A 161 26.65 11.77 -0.06
N CYS A 162 27.40 11.08 0.78
CA CYS A 162 28.68 10.45 0.45
C CYS A 162 28.51 8.94 0.53
N LEU A 163 28.31 8.28 -0.60
CA LEU A 163 28.17 6.82 -0.65
C LEU A 163 29.56 6.17 -0.62
N VAL A 164 29.75 5.19 0.26
CA VAL A 164 30.99 4.44 0.46
C VAL A 164 30.73 2.98 0.14
N GLU A 165 31.29 2.47 -0.95
CA GLU A 165 31.13 1.08 -1.32
C GLU A 165 32.04 0.20 -0.45
N TYR A 166 31.47 -0.92 0.02
CA TYR A 166 32.17 -1.85 0.92
C TYR A 166 33.48 -2.38 0.33
N GLY A 167 33.47 -2.70 -0.98
CA GLY A 167 34.67 -3.18 -1.68
C GLY A 167 35.79 -2.14 -1.70
N ASP A 168 35.46 -0.89 -1.95
CA ASP A 168 36.41 0.22 -1.97
C ASP A 168 36.90 0.57 -0.57
N LEU A 169 36.00 0.57 0.42
CA LEU A 169 36.39 0.75 1.82
C LEU A 169 37.40 -0.29 2.30
N CYS A 170 37.25 -1.54 1.87
CA CYS A 170 38.18 -2.59 2.23
C CYS A 170 39.51 -2.53 1.47
N SER A 171 39.48 -2.16 0.18
CA SER A 171 40.68 -2.17 -0.68
C SER A 171 41.48 -0.86 -0.60
N GLN A 172 40.85 0.27 -0.38
CA GLN A 172 41.45 1.61 -0.36
C GLN A 172 40.91 2.48 0.79
N PRO A 173 41.00 2.03 2.06
CA PRO A 173 40.36 2.67 3.18
C PRO A 173 40.75 4.15 3.36
N GLN A 174 42.04 4.49 3.18
CA GLN A 174 42.47 5.89 3.32
C GLN A 174 41.85 6.79 2.26
N THR A 175 41.78 6.33 1.01
CA THR A 175 41.16 7.08 -0.09
C THR A 175 39.69 7.36 0.21
N GLU A 176 38.96 6.38 0.72
CA GLU A 176 37.55 6.55 1.08
C GLU A 176 37.36 7.48 2.28
N LEU A 177 38.21 7.39 3.30
CA LEU A 177 38.17 8.32 4.45
C LEU A 177 38.51 9.75 4.07
N ASP A 178 39.45 9.96 3.15
CA ASP A 178 39.79 11.29 2.63
C ASP A 178 38.62 11.87 1.80
N ARG A 179 37.91 11.03 1.05
CA ARG A 179 36.70 11.42 0.31
C ARG A 179 35.57 11.82 1.25
N VAL A 180 35.38 11.07 2.34
CA VAL A 180 34.41 11.41 3.39
C VAL A 180 34.79 12.73 4.07
N ALA A 181 36.06 12.92 4.46
CA ALA A 181 36.53 14.17 5.07
C ALA A 181 36.28 15.38 4.16
N LYS A 182 36.57 15.25 2.87
CA LYS A 182 36.28 16.29 1.88
C LYS A 182 34.79 16.62 1.78
N PHE A 183 33.93 15.58 1.78
CA PHE A 183 32.47 15.78 1.76
C PHE A 183 31.98 16.50 3.01
N LEU A 184 32.52 16.16 4.16
CA LEU A 184 32.19 16.80 5.43
C LEU A 184 32.72 18.24 5.52
N GLY A 185 33.77 18.58 4.76
CA GLY A 185 34.47 19.84 4.83
C GLY A 185 35.42 19.92 6.02
N VAL A 186 36.04 18.79 6.39
CA VAL A 186 36.98 18.68 7.51
C VAL A 186 38.35 18.22 7.01
N ASP A 187 39.38 18.40 7.82
CA ASP A 187 40.74 17.95 7.47
C ASP A 187 40.81 16.43 7.41
N THR A 188 41.65 15.91 6.52
CA THR A 188 41.92 14.45 6.44
C THR A 188 42.71 13.98 7.67
N PHE A 189 42.61 12.70 7.98
CA PHE A 189 43.40 12.09 9.05
C PHE A 189 43.93 10.74 8.60
N GLN A 190 45.03 10.31 9.19
CA GLN A 190 45.60 8.99 8.93
C GLN A 190 44.94 7.98 9.88
N TYR A 191 44.24 6.98 9.33
CA TYR A 191 43.64 5.93 10.14
C TYR A 191 44.70 4.93 10.67
N ASN A 192 44.40 4.30 11.80
CA ASN A 192 45.16 3.17 12.32
C ASN A 192 44.58 1.85 11.71
N PRO A 193 45.41 0.99 11.08
CA PRO A 193 44.94 -0.28 10.51
C PRO A 193 44.41 -1.28 11.55
N ILE A 194 44.68 -1.05 12.84
CA ILE A 194 44.13 -1.86 13.93
C ILE A 194 42.70 -1.34 14.23
N ILE A 195 41.70 -2.22 14.07
CA ILE A 195 40.31 -1.89 14.23
C ILE A 195 39.88 -2.14 15.66
N GLU A 196 39.31 -1.10 16.29
CA GLU A 196 38.69 -1.23 17.60
C GLU A 196 37.27 -1.79 17.46
N GLN A 197 36.89 -2.70 18.37
CA GLN A 197 35.55 -3.27 18.38
C GLN A 197 34.51 -2.25 18.83
N VAL A 198 33.41 -2.13 18.09
CA VAL A 198 32.25 -1.37 18.50
C VAL A 198 31.50 -2.15 19.58
N LYS A 199 31.14 -1.48 20.68
CA LYS A 199 30.39 -2.10 21.78
C LYS A 199 28.89 -2.05 21.47
N GLU A 200 28.39 -3.11 20.84
CA GLU A 200 26.95 -3.34 20.65
C GLU A 200 26.56 -4.70 21.25
N ASP A 201 25.38 -4.81 21.85
CA ASP A 201 24.87 -6.07 22.40
C ASP A 201 24.05 -6.79 21.31
N ASP A 202 24.71 -7.68 20.60
CA ASP A 202 24.13 -8.44 19.50
C ASP A 202 23.05 -9.46 19.94
N ASN A 203 22.96 -9.78 21.22
CA ASN A 203 21.95 -10.71 21.73
C ASN A 203 20.52 -10.13 21.60
N ILE A 204 20.38 -8.81 21.64
CA ILE A 204 19.09 -8.11 21.43
C ILE A 204 18.53 -8.39 20.03
N TRP A 205 19.40 -8.57 19.05
CA TRP A 205 19.01 -8.84 17.65
C TRP A 205 18.75 -10.32 17.36
N GLY A 206 19.05 -11.21 18.32
CA GLY A 206 18.95 -12.65 18.14
C GLY A 206 19.98 -13.26 17.18
N ILE A 207 20.95 -12.47 16.70
CA ILE A 207 22.03 -12.88 15.80
C ILE A 207 23.37 -12.60 16.46
N LYS A 208 24.01 -13.64 16.90
CA LYS A 208 25.31 -13.53 17.58
C LYS A 208 26.41 -13.04 16.62
N ASP A 209 27.30 -12.20 17.14
CA ASP A 209 28.45 -11.65 16.41
C ASP A 209 28.07 -10.81 15.15
N LEU A 210 26.85 -10.21 15.14
CA LEU A 210 26.33 -9.39 14.05
C LEU A 210 27.23 -8.18 13.72
N HIS A 211 27.76 -7.52 14.76
CA HIS A 211 28.60 -6.32 14.66
C HIS A 211 30.08 -6.60 14.96
N LYS A 212 30.48 -7.86 15.01
CA LYS A 212 31.87 -8.24 15.25
C LYS A 212 32.76 -7.88 14.06
N LEU A 213 33.84 -7.16 14.33
CA LEU A 213 34.87 -6.79 13.35
C LEU A 213 36.09 -7.68 13.48
N GLY A 214 36.81 -7.88 12.36
CA GLY A 214 38.18 -8.41 12.38
C GLY A 214 39.14 -7.40 13.04
N SER A 215 40.34 -7.85 13.39
CA SER A 215 41.40 -6.94 13.89
C SER A 215 42.03 -6.08 12.81
N THR A 216 41.85 -6.45 11.54
CA THR A 216 42.35 -5.77 10.33
C THR A 216 41.24 -5.65 9.30
N ILE A 217 41.44 -4.72 8.34
CA ILE A 217 40.51 -4.52 7.24
C ILE A 217 40.72 -5.60 6.21
N GLU A 218 39.78 -6.52 6.10
CA GLU A 218 39.79 -7.58 5.11
C GLU A 218 38.43 -7.69 4.44
N LYS A 219 38.39 -7.76 3.11
CA LYS A 219 37.16 -8.04 2.38
C LYS A 219 36.78 -9.50 2.62
N THR A 220 35.60 -9.74 3.14
CA THR A 220 35.06 -11.09 3.25
C THR A 220 34.73 -11.60 1.86
N GLU A 221 35.46 -12.61 1.39
CA GLU A 221 35.12 -13.34 0.19
C GLU A 221 34.00 -14.33 0.49
N GLN A 222 32.99 -14.34 -0.36
CA GLN A 222 31.78 -15.13 -0.15
C GLN A 222 31.29 -15.70 -1.49
N ASP A 223 30.98 -16.99 -1.52
CA ASP A 223 30.30 -17.59 -2.67
C ASP A 223 28.81 -17.23 -2.71
N THR A 224 28.54 -15.98 -3.01
CA THR A 224 27.18 -15.42 -3.05
C THR A 224 26.25 -16.22 -3.96
N LYS A 225 26.74 -16.66 -5.13
CA LYS A 225 25.93 -17.44 -6.08
C LYS A 225 25.64 -18.85 -5.56
N GLY A 226 26.62 -19.47 -4.90
CA GLY A 226 26.43 -20.78 -4.28
C GLY A 226 25.42 -20.75 -3.12
N ILE A 227 25.47 -19.69 -2.30
CA ILE A 227 24.58 -19.50 -1.16
C ILE A 227 23.13 -19.22 -1.61
N LEU A 228 22.92 -18.25 -2.50
CA LEU A 228 21.58 -17.83 -2.93
C LEU A 228 20.97 -18.78 -3.96
N GLY A 229 21.79 -19.49 -4.73
CA GLY A 229 21.39 -20.18 -5.94
C GLY A 229 21.17 -19.21 -7.11
N GLU A 230 21.27 -19.72 -8.33
CA GLU A 230 21.32 -18.92 -9.55
C GLU A 230 20.10 -17.99 -9.72
N LYS A 231 18.89 -18.46 -9.40
CA LYS A 231 17.64 -17.69 -9.59
C LYS A 231 17.60 -16.47 -8.67
N LEU A 232 17.89 -16.60 -7.40
CA LEU A 232 17.88 -15.49 -6.44
C LEU A 232 19.06 -14.56 -6.67
N PHE A 233 20.25 -15.11 -6.98
CA PHE A 233 21.40 -14.30 -7.33
C PHE A 233 21.11 -13.37 -8.50
N ASN A 234 20.55 -13.89 -9.61
CA ASN A 234 20.21 -13.09 -10.79
C ASN A 234 19.10 -12.08 -10.50
N PHE A 235 18.15 -12.38 -9.59
CA PHE A 235 17.08 -11.47 -9.21
C PHE A 235 17.59 -10.26 -8.42
N TYR A 236 18.57 -10.48 -7.52
CA TYR A 236 19.12 -9.42 -6.68
C TYR A 236 20.41 -8.80 -7.22
N GLN A 237 20.85 -9.18 -8.41
CA GLN A 237 21.99 -8.59 -9.09
C GLN A 237 21.52 -7.39 -9.93
N GLY A 238 22.33 -6.32 -9.97
CA GLY A 238 22.07 -5.15 -10.83
C GLY A 238 21.17 -4.08 -10.20
N GLY A 239 20.98 -4.12 -8.88
CA GLY A 239 20.27 -3.07 -8.12
C GLY A 239 21.18 -1.98 -7.54
N GLU A 240 22.39 -1.81 -8.07
CA GLU A 240 23.39 -0.87 -7.56
C GLU A 240 23.11 0.54 -8.07
N PHE A 241 22.08 1.20 -7.50
CA PHE A 241 21.67 2.56 -7.86
C PHE A 241 22.79 3.61 -7.72
N TRP A 242 23.85 3.31 -6.99
CA TRP A 242 25.00 4.18 -6.79
C TRP A 242 26.01 4.15 -7.95
N ASN A 243 25.92 3.20 -8.86
CA ASN A 243 26.72 3.11 -10.08
C ASN A 243 26.14 3.99 -11.20
N ASP A 244 24.87 4.29 -11.13
CA ASP A 244 24.21 5.19 -12.07
C ASP A 244 24.42 6.63 -11.59
N LYS A 245 24.89 7.52 -12.48
CA LYS A 245 24.82 8.95 -12.14
C LYS A 245 23.36 9.27 -11.94
N PRO A 246 22.97 9.83 -10.76
CA PRO A 246 21.59 10.21 -10.58
C PRO A 246 21.19 11.14 -11.72
N GLU A 247 20.15 10.75 -12.46
CA GLU A 247 19.54 11.70 -13.40
C GLU A 247 19.19 12.97 -12.61
N PRO A 248 19.31 14.16 -13.21
CA PRO A 248 18.87 15.38 -12.56
C PRO A 248 17.43 15.15 -12.11
N VAL A 249 17.18 15.36 -10.84
CA VAL A 249 15.85 15.17 -10.23
C VAL A 249 14.86 15.90 -11.11
N LYS A 250 14.03 15.16 -11.86
CA LYS A 250 12.86 15.73 -12.50
C LYS A 250 12.01 16.26 -11.35
N GLU A 251 11.75 17.56 -11.34
CA GLU A 251 10.81 18.12 -10.36
C GLU A 251 9.57 17.25 -10.39
N LYS A 252 9.24 16.66 -9.23
CA LYS A 252 8.05 15.81 -9.14
C LYS A 252 6.86 16.67 -9.50
N LYS A 253 6.04 16.17 -10.43
CA LYS A 253 4.79 16.84 -10.75
C LYS A 253 3.93 16.94 -9.50
N PRO A 254 3.22 18.04 -9.29
CA PRO A 254 2.33 18.17 -8.14
C PRO A 254 1.36 17.00 -7.95
N ILE A 255 0.87 16.43 -9.04
CA ILE A 255 0.02 15.22 -9.01
C ILE A 255 0.74 14.03 -8.36
N ASP A 256 2.02 13.81 -8.67
CA ASP A 256 2.81 12.72 -8.07
C ASP A 256 3.04 12.97 -6.58
N MET A 257 3.28 14.23 -6.19
CA MET A 257 3.39 14.63 -4.78
C MET A 257 2.07 14.44 -4.02
N ALA A 258 0.95 14.71 -4.67
CA ALA A 258 -0.38 14.48 -4.10
C ALA A 258 -0.65 12.99 -3.91
N LEU A 259 -0.31 12.15 -4.87
CA LEU A 259 -0.42 10.70 -4.78
C LEU A 259 0.44 10.15 -3.62
N GLU A 260 1.70 10.59 -3.50
CA GLU A 260 2.56 10.19 -2.39
C GLU A 260 2.00 10.59 -1.03
N ALA A 261 1.44 11.80 -0.92
CA ALA A 261 0.79 12.24 0.30
C ALA A 261 -0.39 11.32 0.67
N SER A 262 -1.23 10.96 -0.31
CA SER A 262 -2.34 10.01 -0.11
C SER A 262 -1.86 8.62 0.32
N LEU A 263 -0.77 8.10 -0.29
CA LEU A 263 -0.17 6.81 0.07
C LEU A 263 0.41 6.80 1.50
N ARG A 264 0.79 7.95 2.02
CA ARG A 264 1.23 8.11 3.42
C ARG A 264 0.07 8.34 4.39
N GLY A 265 -1.18 8.38 3.91
CA GLY A 265 -2.37 8.67 4.71
C GLY A 265 -2.62 10.17 4.92
N ASP A 266 -1.78 11.07 4.38
CA ASP A 266 -1.99 12.52 4.48
C ASP A 266 -2.88 13.04 3.35
N HIS A 267 -4.14 12.63 3.39
CA HIS A 267 -5.16 13.01 2.41
C HIS A 267 -5.42 14.53 2.39
N ASN A 268 -5.21 15.21 3.52
CA ASN A 268 -5.36 16.66 3.60
C ASN A 268 -4.23 17.40 2.86
N LYS A 269 -3.01 16.90 2.92
CA LYS A 269 -1.88 17.45 2.15
C LYS A 269 -2.09 17.21 0.66
N SER A 270 -2.49 15.99 0.28
CA SER A 270 -2.84 15.65 -1.11
C SER A 270 -3.89 16.62 -1.68
N TYR A 271 -5.00 16.79 -0.96
CA TYR A 271 -6.06 17.72 -1.36
C TYR A 271 -5.57 19.17 -1.54
N ARG A 272 -4.76 19.67 -0.61
CA ARG A 272 -4.21 21.03 -0.71
C ARG A 272 -3.32 21.21 -1.94
N ILE A 273 -2.46 20.24 -2.24
CA ILE A 273 -1.62 20.26 -3.44
C ILE A 273 -2.49 20.33 -4.68
N LEU A 274 -3.48 19.43 -4.80
CA LEU A 274 -4.36 19.39 -5.96
C LEU A 274 -5.23 20.66 -6.09
N LYS A 275 -5.66 21.27 -4.99
CA LYS A 275 -6.39 22.56 -5.01
C LYS A 275 -5.52 23.72 -5.47
N GLN A 276 -4.24 23.72 -5.16
CA GLN A 276 -3.30 24.71 -5.66
C GLN A 276 -3.09 24.55 -7.18
N GLU A 277 -2.98 23.33 -7.67
CA GLU A 277 -2.88 23.06 -9.11
C GLU A 277 -4.17 23.42 -9.86
N GLU A 278 -5.35 23.12 -9.30
CA GLU A 278 -6.63 23.53 -9.89
C GLU A 278 -6.73 25.06 -10.02
N LEU A 279 -6.20 25.80 -9.04
CA LEU A 279 -6.15 27.26 -9.09
C LEU A 279 -5.16 27.78 -10.14
N ALA A 280 -4.03 27.08 -10.33
CA ALA A 280 -3.01 27.43 -11.32
C ALA A 280 -3.47 27.09 -12.76
N ASP A 281 -4.08 25.94 -12.95
CA ASP A 281 -4.68 25.49 -14.22
C ASP A 281 -6.04 24.82 -13.98
N PRO A 282 -7.16 25.59 -14.01
CA PRO A 282 -8.51 25.04 -13.87
C PRO A 282 -8.91 24.08 -14.99
N THR A 283 -8.14 24.00 -16.08
CA THR A 283 -8.46 23.14 -17.24
C THR A 283 -7.79 21.78 -17.18
N ASP A 284 -6.89 21.54 -16.24
CA ASP A 284 -6.24 20.23 -16.06
C ASP A 284 -7.25 19.18 -15.53
N ASP A 285 -7.69 18.32 -16.45
CA ASP A 285 -8.67 17.28 -16.16
C ASP A 285 -8.10 16.11 -15.33
N ARG A 286 -6.77 15.95 -15.25
CA ARG A 286 -6.12 14.99 -14.33
C ARG A 286 -6.18 15.48 -12.89
N VAL A 287 -5.93 16.76 -12.67
CA VAL A 287 -6.10 17.39 -11.36
C VAL A 287 -7.55 17.28 -10.92
N ALA A 288 -8.51 17.61 -11.81
CA ALA A 288 -9.94 17.47 -11.53
C ALA A 288 -10.31 16.04 -11.15
N PHE A 289 -9.84 15.03 -11.89
CA PHE A 289 -10.12 13.63 -11.60
C PHE A 289 -9.66 13.24 -10.18
N ASN A 290 -8.44 13.59 -9.79
CA ASN A 290 -7.91 13.29 -8.46
C ASN A 290 -8.65 14.05 -7.35
N LEU A 291 -9.00 15.32 -7.59
CA LEU A 291 -9.85 16.09 -6.67
C LEU A 291 -11.24 15.47 -6.48
N GLY A 292 -11.79 14.85 -7.52
CA GLY A 292 -13.09 14.17 -7.45
C GLY A 292 -13.14 13.11 -6.34
N TRP A 293 -12.05 12.36 -6.16
CA TRP A 293 -11.93 11.37 -5.09
C TRP A 293 -11.93 12.02 -3.70
N HIS A 294 -11.18 13.10 -3.56
CA HIS A 294 -11.11 13.85 -2.31
C HIS A 294 -12.43 14.55 -1.95
N GLU A 295 -13.19 15.02 -2.94
CA GLU A 295 -14.53 15.57 -2.70
C GLU A 295 -15.49 14.47 -2.19
N MET A 296 -15.44 13.27 -2.77
CA MET A 296 -16.23 12.13 -2.31
C MET A 296 -15.85 11.71 -0.88
N GLU A 297 -14.55 11.67 -0.57
CA GLU A 297 -14.06 11.40 0.79
C GLU A 297 -14.61 12.39 1.83
N ARG A 298 -14.82 13.64 1.41
CA ARG A 298 -15.39 14.72 2.24
C ARG A 298 -16.92 14.74 2.29
N GLY A 299 -17.58 13.76 1.67
CA GLY A 299 -19.03 13.66 1.65
C GLY A 299 -19.72 14.40 0.51
N ASN A 300 -18.98 14.98 -0.43
CA ASN A 300 -19.51 15.76 -1.56
C ASN A 300 -19.63 14.89 -2.82
N LEU A 301 -20.56 13.92 -2.82
CA LEU A 301 -20.69 12.91 -3.88
C LEU A 301 -20.89 13.52 -5.26
N LEU A 302 -21.87 14.44 -5.40
CA LEU A 302 -22.20 15.07 -6.68
C LEU A 302 -21.02 15.91 -7.22
N ALA A 303 -20.38 16.68 -6.34
CA ALA A 303 -19.19 17.45 -6.72
C ALA A 303 -18.07 16.53 -7.20
N GLY A 304 -17.83 15.43 -6.50
CA GLY A 304 -16.86 14.41 -6.89
C GLY A 304 -17.19 13.80 -8.25
N HIS A 305 -18.42 13.39 -8.52
CA HIS A 305 -18.84 12.87 -9.83
C HIS A 305 -18.65 13.89 -10.97
N LYS A 306 -18.92 15.17 -10.75
CA LYS A 306 -18.68 16.24 -11.75
C LYS A 306 -17.20 16.33 -12.12
N LEU A 307 -16.33 16.27 -11.13
CA LEU A 307 -14.87 16.31 -11.33
C LEU A 307 -14.34 15.04 -12.00
N LEU A 308 -14.81 13.85 -11.57
CA LEU A 308 -14.44 12.58 -12.23
C LEU A 308 -14.83 12.58 -13.71
N ASN A 309 -15.99 13.14 -14.07
CA ASN A 309 -16.44 13.20 -15.48
C ASN A 309 -15.52 14.04 -16.37
N ARG A 310 -14.80 15.01 -15.83
CA ARG A 310 -13.78 15.75 -16.59
C ARG A 310 -12.65 14.84 -17.04
N GLY A 311 -12.11 14.00 -16.15
CA GLY A 311 -11.04 13.06 -16.47
C GLY A 311 -11.41 12.05 -17.57
N ARG A 312 -12.69 11.79 -17.82
CA ARG A 312 -13.15 10.93 -18.90
C ARG A 312 -12.90 11.52 -20.28
N ASN A 313 -13.04 12.83 -20.41
CA ASN A 313 -12.83 13.52 -21.68
C ASN A 313 -11.37 13.43 -22.16
N GLU A 314 -10.42 13.39 -21.22
CA GLU A 314 -8.99 13.29 -21.49
C GLU A 314 -8.47 11.84 -21.50
N GLY A 315 -9.36 10.84 -21.40
CA GLY A 315 -8.95 9.44 -21.33
C GLY A 315 -8.18 9.06 -20.06
N VAL A 316 -8.25 9.89 -19.02
CA VAL A 316 -7.62 9.62 -17.72
C VAL A 316 -8.32 8.46 -17.03
N PHE A 317 -9.63 8.35 -17.24
CA PHE A 317 -10.43 7.31 -16.60
C PHE A 317 -11.46 6.73 -17.57
N GLY A 318 -11.47 5.39 -17.67
CA GLY A 318 -12.48 4.63 -18.40
C GLY A 318 -12.40 4.76 -19.92
N ASN A 319 -11.94 3.72 -20.57
CA ASN A 319 -12.18 3.58 -22.00
C ASN A 319 -13.63 3.16 -22.20
N LEU A 320 -14.40 3.99 -22.87
CA LEU A 320 -15.74 3.64 -23.30
C LEU A 320 -15.64 2.57 -24.38
N ASN A 321 -16.11 1.36 -24.10
CA ASN A 321 -16.14 0.28 -25.08
C ASN A 321 -17.06 0.65 -26.25
N ILE A 322 -18.12 1.41 -25.98
CA ILE A 322 -19.09 1.88 -26.97
C ILE A 322 -19.31 3.38 -26.81
N ASN A 323 -19.09 4.12 -27.89
CA ASN A 323 -19.43 5.53 -28.02
C ASN A 323 -20.64 5.70 -28.93
N SER A 324 -21.55 6.61 -28.58
CA SER A 324 -22.69 6.99 -29.39
C SER A 324 -22.62 8.44 -29.85
N SER A 325 -23.08 8.70 -31.08
CA SER A 325 -23.27 10.06 -31.59
C SER A 325 -24.57 10.73 -31.10
N LYS A 326 -25.40 9.99 -30.37
CA LYS A 326 -26.62 10.53 -29.77
C LYS A 326 -26.28 11.43 -28.58
N PRO A 327 -27.18 12.35 -28.18
CA PRO A 327 -26.94 13.20 -27.02
C PRO A 327 -26.84 12.40 -25.72
N ARG A 328 -26.09 12.95 -24.77
CA ARG A 328 -26.03 12.41 -23.41
C ARG A 328 -27.37 12.56 -22.72
N TRP A 329 -27.82 11.51 -22.03
CA TRP A 329 -29.03 11.60 -21.21
C TRP A 329 -28.79 12.54 -20.01
N ASN A 330 -29.74 13.43 -19.78
CA ASN A 330 -29.66 14.43 -18.71
C ASN A 330 -31.03 14.63 -18.00
N GLY A 331 -31.75 13.50 -17.80
CA GLY A 331 -33.03 13.51 -17.08
C GLY A 331 -34.26 13.44 -17.98
N GLU A 332 -34.10 13.21 -19.29
CA GLU A 332 -35.24 13.05 -20.22
C GLU A 332 -36.10 11.86 -19.82
N ARG A 333 -37.42 11.98 -20.07
CA ARG A 333 -38.45 11.01 -19.66
C ARG A 333 -39.09 10.32 -20.84
N GLY A 334 -39.45 9.03 -20.64
CA GLY A 334 -40.21 8.28 -21.64
C GLY A 334 -39.40 7.92 -22.89
N VAL A 335 -38.09 7.92 -22.80
CA VAL A 335 -37.17 7.68 -23.92
C VAL A 335 -36.43 6.35 -23.75
N THR A 336 -35.74 5.92 -24.80
CA THR A 336 -34.81 4.77 -24.72
C THR A 336 -33.41 5.29 -24.46
N VAL A 337 -32.79 4.84 -23.36
CA VAL A 337 -31.44 5.20 -22.95
C VAL A 337 -30.51 4.00 -23.15
N LEU A 338 -29.45 4.15 -23.93
CA LEU A 338 -28.35 3.21 -23.97
C LEU A 338 -27.42 3.50 -22.79
N MET A 339 -27.40 2.62 -21.80
CA MET A 339 -26.46 2.67 -20.69
C MET A 339 -25.26 1.81 -21.01
N THR A 340 -24.08 2.42 -21.13
CA THR A 340 -22.83 1.71 -21.39
C THR A 340 -22.08 1.45 -20.10
N LEU A 341 -21.87 0.18 -19.76
CA LEU A 341 -21.01 -0.24 -18.66
C LEU A 341 -19.54 -0.15 -19.11
N GLU A 342 -18.69 0.28 -18.22
CA GLU A 342 -17.32 0.65 -18.55
C GLU A 342 -16.33 0.25 -17.45
N ALA A 343 -15.04 0.43 -17.72
CA ALA A 343 -13.94 0.09 -16.82
C ALA A 343 -13.87 -1.41 -16.46
N GLY A 344 -13.45 -1.75 -15.24
CA GLY A 344 -13.30 -3.12 -14.78
C GLY A 344 -14.64 -3.85 -14.58
N LEU A 345 -14.60 -5.17 -14.47
CA LEU A 345 -15.82 -5.97 -14.24
C LEU A 345 -16.51 -5.61 -12.91
N GLY A 346 -15.73 -5.21 -11.88
CA GLY A 346 -16.29 -4.72 -10.62
C GLY A 346 -17.09 -3.42 -10.80
N ASP A 347 -16.57 -2.50 -11.61
CA ASP A 347 -17.21 -1.22 -11.91
C ASP A 347 -18.51 -1.42 -12.67
N GLN A 348 -18.54 -2.39 -13.59
CA GLN A 348 -19.74 -2.77 -14.34
C GLN A 348 -20.80 -3.37 -13.44
N ILE A 349 -20.42 -4.29 -12.53
CA ILE A 349 -21.32 -4.88 -11.52
C ILE A 349 -21.86 -3.79 -10.60
N HIS A 350 -21.01 -2.86 -10.19
CA HIS A 350 -21.43 -1.76 -9.32
C HIS A 350 -22.39 -0.80 -10.02
N SER A 351 -22.05 -0.31 -11.22
CA SER A 351 -22.74 0.79 -11.87
C SER A 351 -24.05 0.40 -12.53
N ILE A 352 -24.32 -0.89 -12.78
CA ILE A 352 -25.61 -1.39 -13.31
C ILE A 352 -26.79 -0.97 -12.42
N ARG A 353 -26.58 -0.74 -11.12
CA ARG A 353 -27.63 -0.30 -10.18
C ARG A 353 -28.34 0.98 -10.64
N TYR A 354 -27.64 1.86 -11.35
CA TYR A 354 -28.21 3.10 -11.84
C TYR A 354 -29.25 2.91 -12.97
N ALA A 355 -29.33 1.71 -13.57
CA ALA A 355 -30.38 1.38 -14.54
C ALA A 355 -31.78 1.56 -13.92
N ASN A 356 -31.96 1.14 -12.67
CA ASN A 356 -33.22 1.33 -11.95
C ASN A 356 -33.54 2.82 -11.72
N ASN A 357 -32.54 3.62 -11.38
CA ASN A 357 -32.72 5.06 -11.21
C ASN A 357 -33.18 5.74 -12.52
N VAL A 358 -32.54 5.38 -13.65
CA VAL A 358 -32.90 5.88 -15.00
C VAL A 358 -34.27 5.40 -15.42
N ALA A 359 -34.64 4.15 -15.14
CA ALA A 359 -35.93 3.57 -15.47
C ALA A 359 -37.11 4.26 -14.71
N LYS A 360 -36.88 4.77 -13.50
CA LYS A 360 -37.89 5.54 -12.72
C LYS A 360 -38.36 6.83 -13.40
N TYR A 361 -37.60 7.30 -14.40
CA TYR A 361 -38.06 8.41 -15.26
C TYR A 361 -39.01 7.94 -16.37
N GLY A 362 -39.47 6.67 -16.36
CA GLY A 362 -40.31 6.07 -17.41
C GLY A 362 -39.51 5.65 -18.64
N ASN A 363 -38.19 5.54 -18.52
CA ASN A 363 -37.28 5.22 -19.63
C ASN A 363 -37.15 3.72 -19.83
N LYS A 364 -36.92 3.31 -21.08
CA LYS A 364 -36.36 1.99 -21.41
C LYS A 364 -34.85 2.06 -21.33
N VAL A 365 -34.23 1.19 -20.52
CA VAL A 365 -32.79 1.15 -20.38
C VAL A 365 -32.24 -0.08 -21.10
N VAL A 366 -31.53 0.14 -22.20
CA VAL A 366 -30.77 -0.88 -22.90
C VAL A 366 -29.35 -0.80 -22.39
N VAL A 367 -28.83 -1.90 -21.86
CA VAL A 367 -27.49 -1.95 -21.28
C VAL A 367 -26.54 -2.60 -22.26
N SER A 368 -25.34 -2.04 -22.39
CA SER A 368 -24.21 -2.66 -23.10
C SER A 368 -22.99 -2.70 -22.18
N GLY A 369 -22.29 -3.82 -22.15
CA GLY A 369 -21.12 -4.06 -21.29
C GLY A 369 -20.43 -5.39 -21.65
N SER A 370 -19.58 -5.88 -20.77
CA SER A 370 -18.89 -7.15 -20.97
C SER A 370 -19.88 -8.31 -21.12
N VAL A 371 -19.80 -8.99 -22.27
CA VAL A 371 -20.70 -10.11 -22.61
C VAL A 371 -20.65 -11.22 -21.53
N SER A 372 -19.50 -11.44 -20.93
CA SER A 372 -19.34 -12.40 -19.83
C SER A 372 -20.22 -12.10 -18.60
N LEU A 373 -20.55 -10.82 -18.34
CA LEU A 373 -21.41 -10.40 -17.23
C LEU A 373 -22.90 -10.42 -17.59
N ALA A 374 -23.27 -10.52 -18.88
CA ALA A 374 -24.66 -10.50 -19.30
C ALA A 374 -25.57 -11.47 -18.55
N PRO A 375 -25.16 -12.73 -18.25
CA PRO A 375 -26.00 -13.68 -17.52
C PRO A 375 -26.44 -13.19 -16.13
N ILE A 376 -25.57 -12.45 -15.44
CA ILE A 376 -25.84 -11.97 -14.08
C ILE A 376 -26.44 -10.57 -14.03
N LEU A 377 -26.28 -9.75 -15.08
CA LEU A 377 -26.71 -8.34 -15.10
C LEU A 377 -28.02 -8.09 -15.85
N LYS A 378 -28.38 -8.94 -16.82
CA LYS A 378 -29.59 -8.76 -17.67
C LYS A 378 -30.91 -8.69 -16.89
N ASP A 379 -30.95 -9.35 -15.73
CA ASP A 379 -32.16 -9.46 -14.90
C ASP A 379 -32.17 -8.44 -13.75
N CYS A 380 -31.20 -7.50 -13.73
CA CYS A 380 -31.20 -6.40 -12.75
C CYS A 380 -32.38 -5.48 -12.95
N GLU A 381 -32.91 -4.95 -11.84
CA GLU A 381 -34.05 -4.04 -11.89
C GLU A 381 -33.73 -2.80 -12.72
N GLY A 382 -34.68 -2.40 -13.58
CA GLY A 382 -34.53 -1.28 -14.50
C GLY A 382 -33.88 -1.62 -15.85
N VAL A 383 -33.26 -2.79 -16.01
CA VAL A 383 -32.72 -3.24 -17.28
C VAL A 383 -33.83 -3.77 -18.18
N SER A 384 -34.06 -3.10 -19.30
CA SER A 384 -35.05 -3.55 -20.29
C SER A 384 -34.49 -4.59 -21.28
N ALA A 385 -33.22 -4.46 -21.60
CA ALA A 385 -32.47 -5.41 -22.44
C ALA A 385 -30.96 -5.27 -22.17
N PHE A 386 -30.22 -6.38 -22.35
CA PHE A 386 -28.75 -6.37 -22.39
C PHE A 386 -28.29 -6.67 -23.80
N SER A 387 -27.61 -5.72 -24.43
CA SER A 387 -27.14 -5.84 -25.82
C SER A 387 -25.74 -6.47 -25.86
N GLN A 388 -25.52 -7.36 -26.82
CA GLN A 388 -24.24 -7.96 -27.14
C GLN A 388 -23.55 -7.29 -28.35
N GLU A 389 -24.17 -6.22 -28.90
CA GLU A 389 -23.61 -5.46 -29.97
C GLU A 389 -22.31 -4.74 -29.58
N GLU A 390 -21.31 -4.77 -30.44
CA GLU A 390 -20.02 -4.11 -30.22
C GLU A 390 -20.05 -2.62 -30.61
N SER A 391 -21.13 -2.16 -31.22
CA SER A 391 -21.32 -0.78 -31.69
C SER A 391 -22.69 -0.22 -31.29
N ALA A 392 -22.73 1.02 -30.86
CA ALA A 392 -23.98 1.74 -30.60
C ALA A 392 -24.87 1.88 -31.86
N LEU A 393 -24.31 1.77 -33.05
CA LEU A 393 -25.06 1.82 -34.33
C LEU A 393 -26.05 0.66 -34.49
N GLY A 394 -25.75 -0.50 -33.89
CA GLY A 394 -26.64 -1.67 -33.89
C GLY A 394 -27.74 -1.62 -32.82
N ILE A 395 -27.74 -0.61 -31.95
CA ILE A 395 -28.66 -0.51 -30.82
C ILE A 395 -29.56 0.70 -30.99
N TYR A 396 -30.91 0.48 -31.03
CA TYR A 396 -31.84 1.60 -31.02
C TYR A 396 -31.82 2.30 -29.66
N HIS A 397 -31.57 3.61 -29.65
CA HIS A 397 -31.65 4.48 -28.47
C HIS A 397 -31.83 5.95 -28.88
N ASP A 398 -32.43 6.74 -28.00
CA ASP A 398 -32.61 8.17 -28.18
C ASP A 398 -31.47 8.96 -27.53
N TYR A 399 -31.04 8.51 -26.36
CA TYR A 399 -29.95 9.07 -25.55
C TYR A 399 -29.01 7.97 -25.08
N TRP A 400 -27.81 8.35 -24.68
CA TRP A 400 -26.86 7.41 -24.10
C TRP A 400 -26.25 7.94 -22.81
N LEU A 401 -25.82 7.01 -21.93
CA LEU A 401 -25.29 7.30 -20.60
C LEU A 401 -24.18 6.31 -20.24
N PRO A 402 -22.92 6.74 -20.12
CA PRO A 402 -21.91 5.93 -19.44
C PRO A 402 -22.34 5.73 -17.99
N ALA A 403 -22.39 4.49 -17.55
CA ALA A 403 -23.00 4.15 -16.26
C ALA A 403 -22.30 4.82 -15.06
N MET A 404 -20.99 4.94 -15.09
CA MET A 404 -20.22 5.60 -14.03
C MET A 404 -20.39 7.13 -14.02
N SER A 405 -20.97 7.71 -15.07
CA SER A 405 -21.34 9.14 -15.15
C SER A 405 -22.74 9.42 -14.62
N ALA A 406 -23.52 8.39 -14.30
CA ALA A 406 -24.94 8.52 -13.94
C ALA A 406 -25.19 9.39 -12.72
N GLY A 407 -24.23 9.50 -11.80
CA GLY A 407 -24.35 10.33 -10.61
C GLY A 407 -24.63 11.81 -10.91
N VAL A 408 -24.15 12.33 -12.05
CA VAL A 408 -24.35 13.74 -12.43
C VAL A 408 -25.78 14.02 -12.91
N PRO A 409 -26.30 13.36 -13.98
CA PRO A 409 -27.66 13.63 -14.45
C PRO A 409 -28.75 13.17 -13.45
N LEU A 410 -28.44 12.24 -12.57
CA LEU A 410 -29.32 11.82 -11.47
C LEU A 410 -29.25 12.75 -10.26
N ASN A 411 -28.30 13.68 -10.22
CA ASN A 411 -28.02 14.60 -9.11
C ASN A 411 -27.87 13.87 -7.77
N LEU A 412 -27.09 12.79 -7.75
CA LEU A 412 -26.99 11.90 -6.60
C LEU A 412 -26.11 12.50 -5.49
N GLU A 413 -26.65 12.50 -4.29
CA GLU A 413 -25.91 12.68 -3.03
C GLU A 413 -25.83 11.35 -2.27
N TYR A 414 -25.03 11.28 -1.22
CA TYR A 414 -24.86 10.05 -0.44
C TYR A 414 -26.18 9.56 0.20
N SER A 415 -27.08 10.48 0.54
CA SER A 415 -28.43 10.18 1.06
C SER A 415 -29.36 9.51 0.04
N ASP A 416 -29.05 9.61 -1.26
CA ASP A 416 -29.86 9.05 -2.33
C ASP A 416 -29.43 7.64 -2.73
N LEU A 417 -28.30 7.20 -2.18
CA LEU A 417 -27.77 5.86 -2.45
C LEU A 417 -28.57 4.80 -1.70
N SER A 418 -28.69 3.64 -2.32
CA SER A 418 -29.35 2.47 -1.73
C SER A 418 -28.36 1.31 -1.64
N GLY A 419 -28.19 0.78 -0.45
CA GLY A 419 -27.34 -0.38 -0.19
C GLY A 419 -28.03 -1.73 -0.40
N VAL A 420 -29.32 -1.74 -0.81
CA VAL A 420 -30.08 -2.98 -0.98
C VAL A 420 -29.54 -3.84 -2.12
N PRO A 421 -29.64 -5.17 -2.00
CA PRO A 421 -29.22 -6.12 -3.04
C PRO A 421 -29.99 -5.92 -4.35
N TYR A 422 -29.31 -6.07 -5.50
CA TYR A 422 -29.89 -5.96 -6.83
C TYR A 422 -29.52 -7.10 -7.78
N ILE A 423 -28.72 -8.07 -7.31
CA ILE A 423 -28.42 -9.32 -8.01
C ILE A 423 -28.95 -10.48 -7.17
N LYS A 424 -29.68 -11.42 -7.80
CA LYS A 424 -30.32 -12.54 -7.10
C LYS A 424 -29.32 -13.66 -6.81
N ARG A 425 -29.44 -14.24 -5.64
CA ARG A 425 -28.80 -15.52 -5.30
C ARG A 425 -29.40 -16.66 -6.13
N THR A 426 -28.60 -17.66 -6.45
CA THR A 426 -29.01 -18.85 -7.24
C THR A 426 -29.07 -20.11 -6.40
N LYS A 427 -28.34 -20.17 -5.29
CA LYS A 427 -28.27 -21.31 -4.37
C LYS A 427 -28.63 -20.88 -2.95
N ALA A 428 -29.01 -21.84 -2.13
CA ALA A 428 -29.09 -21.67 -0.69
C ALA A 428 -27.68 -21.56 -0.09
N SER A 429 -27.57 -20.89 1.04
CA SER A 429 -26.31 -20.85 1.80
C SER A 429 -25.97 -22.23 2.36
N GLU A 430 -24.68 -22.55 2.38
CA GLU A 430 -24.09 -23.72 3.01
C GLU A 430 -23.25 -23.35 4.25
N GLY A 431 -23.31 -22.10 4.69
CA GLY A 431 -22.56 -21.63 5.86
C GLY A 431 -21.08 -21.37 5.59
N LYS A 432 -20.64 -21.37 4.32
CA LYS A 432 -19.23 -21.25 3.95
C LYS A 432 -18.72 -19.81 3.99
N ILE A 433 -17.41 -19.68 4.17
CA ILE A 433 -16.70 -18.40 3.99
C ILE A 433 -15.99 -18.43 2.64
N GLY A 434 -16.41 -17.55 1.73
CA GLY A 434 -15.72 -17.33 0.46
C GLY A 434 -14.53 -16.39 0.64
N ILE A 435 -13.35 -16.75 0.13
CA ILE A 435 -12.15 -15.90 0.26
C ILE A 435 -11.51 -15.56 -1.08
N LYS A 436 -11.12 -14.27 -1.23
CA LYS A 436 -10.45 -13.72 -2.42
C LYS A 436 -9.34 -12.77 -1.99
N TRP A 437 -8.07 -13.11 -2.25
CA TRP A 437 -6.90 -12.34 -1.76
C TRP A 437 -6.21 -11.51 -2.82
N ALA A 438 -6.41 -11.77 -4.13
CA ALA A 438 -5.77 -11.02 -5.19
C ALA A 438 -6.75 -10.66 -6.32
N GLY A 439 -6.51 -9.53 -6.97
CA GLY A 439 -7.22 -9.08 -8.16
C GLY A 439 -6.46 -9.39 -9.45
N ASN A 440 -6.82 -8.69 -10.54
CA ASN A 440 -6.11 -8.76 -11.80
C ASN A 440 -4.66 -8.26 -11.62
N PRO A 441 -3.63 -9.07 -11.94
CA PRO A 441 -2.23 -8.67 -11.82
C PRO A 441 -1.83 -7.53 -12.77
N ASP A 442 -2.52 -7.38 -13.89
CA ASP A 442 -2.24 -6.34 -14.89
C ASP A 442 -2.85 -4.97 -14.54
N PHE A 443 -3.55 -4.86 -13.42
CA PHE A 443 -4.10 -3.58 -12.96
C PHE A 443 -3.00 -2.69 -12.41
N GLU A 444 -2.87 -1.46 -12.92
CA GLU A 444 -1.79 -0.52 -12.58
C GLU A 444 -1.63 -0.21 -11.08
N HIS A 445 -2.72 -0.27 -10.30
CA HIS A 445 -2.72 -0.04 -8.86
C HIS A 445 -2.76 -1.34 -8.04
N GLN A 446 -2.47 -2.48 -8.66
CA GLN A 446 -2.47 -3.78 -7.97
C GLN A 446 -1.50 -3.82 -6.79
N GLN A 447 -0.33 -3.18 -6.91
CA GLN A 447 0.68 -3.11 -5.85
C GLN A 447 0.18 -2.45 -4.56
N TYR A 448 -0.82 -1.58 -4.62
CA TYR A 448 -1.36 -0.89 -3.43
C TYR A 448 -2.40 -1.71 -2.67
N ARG A 449 -3.03 -2.71 -3.31
CA ARG A 449 -4.08 -3.54 -2.72
C ARG A 449 -3.68 -5.00 -2.49
N ILE A 450 -2.44 -5.34 -2.82
CA ILE A 450 -1.88 -6.68 -2.58
C ILE A 450 -1.49 -6.80 -1.10
N PHE A 451 -1.82 -7.93 -0.51
CA PHE A 451 -1.38 -8.31 0.83
C PHE A 451 -0.89 -9.75 0.82
N PRO A 452 -0.03 -10.15 1.79
CA PRO A 452 0.39 -11.53 1.92
C PRO A 452 -0.82 -12.45 2.14
N GLU A 453 -0.96 -13.47 1.31
CA GLU A 453 -2.11 -14.40 1.37
C GLU A 453 -2.16 -15.16 2.71
N GLU A 454 -1.00 -15.37 3.33
CA GLU A 454 -0.88 -16.01 4.64
C GLU A 454 -1.66 -15.27 5.73
N LEU A 455 -1.77 -13.93 5.64
CA LEU A 455 -2.57 -13.14 6.57
C LEU A 455 -4.06 -13.49 6.47
N MET A 456 -4.56 -13.72 5.25
CA MET A 456 -5.93 -14.16 5.03
C MET A 456 -6.14 -15.56 5.63
N PHE A 457 -5.22 -16.48 5.35
CA PHE A 457 -5.32 -17.85 5.85
C PHE A 457 -5.21 -17.93 7.37
N ASP A 458 -4.30 -17.14 7.98
CA ASP A 458 -4.21 -17.04 9.44
C ASP A 458 -5.48 -16.45 10.07
N ALA A 459 -6.10 -15.49 9.42
CA ALA A 459 -7.31 -14.84 9.92
C ALA A 459 -8.54 -15.77 9.91
N VAL A 460 -8.71 -16.59 8.86
CA VAL A 460 -9.86 -17.50 8.76
C VAL A 460 -9.64 -18.81 9.52
N GLY A 461 -8.40 -19.24 9.73
CA GLY A 461 -8.05 -20.45 10.48
C GLY A 461 -8.70 -21.71 9.91
N ASN A 462 -9.23 -22.56 10.79
CA ASN A 462 -9.88 -23.85 10.45
C ASN A 462 -11.39 -23.73 10.15
N THR A 463 -11.85 -22.59 9.63
CA THR A 463 -13.24 -22.42 9.23
C THR A 463 -13.53 -23.13 7.90
N ASP A 464 -14.80 -23.45 7.63
CA ASP A 464 -15.20 -24.06 6.35
C ASP A 464 -15.16 -22.97 5.25
N CYS A 465 -14.04 -22.92 4.53
CA CYS A 465 -13.75 -21.92 3.52
C CYS A 465 -13.74 -22.49 2.11
N MET A 466 -14.18 -21.66 1.15
CA MET A 466 -13.98 -21.91 -0.28
C MET A 466 -13.18 -20.79 -0.94
N SER A 467 -12.40 -21.14 -1.94
CA SER A 467 -11.66 -20.17 -2.75
C SER A 467 -12.56 -19.52 -3.78
N LEU A 468 -12.61 -18.19 -3.79
CA LEU A 468 -13.15 -17.40 -4.88
C LEU A 468 -12.02 -16.77 -5.74
N GLN A 469 -10.81 -17.28 -5.57
CA GLN A 469 -9.62 -16.93 -6.36
C GLN A 469 -9.51 -17.87 -7.56
N LYS A 470 -9.52 -17.32 -8.77
CA LYS A 470 -9.45 -18.10 -10.02
C LYS A 470 -8.00 -18.40 -10.41
N GLU A 471 -7.11 -17.41 -10.28
CA GLU A 471 -5.72 -17.48 -10.70
C GLU A 471 -4.79 -17.80 -9.52
N GLY A 472 -3.64 -18.43 -9.81
CA GLY A 472 -2.63 -18.78 -8.82
C GLY A 472 -2.81 -20.15 -8.18
N GLU A 473 -1.91 -20.50 -7.27
CA GLU A 473 -2.00 -21.73 -6.48
C GLU A 473 -3.03 -21.57 -5.37
N ILE A 474 -4.00 -22.46 -5.34
CA ILE A 474 -5.04 -22.47 -4.31
C ILE A 474 -4.67 -23.54 -3.28
N PRO A 475 -4.53 -23.20 -1.99
CA PRO A 475 -4.23 -24.14 -0.93
C PRO A 475 -5.15 -25.37 -0.96
N TYR A 476 -4.60 -26.55 -0.69
CA TYR A 476 -5.31 -27.84 -0.78
C TYR A 476 -6.48 -27.98 0.20
N TRP A 477 -6.46 -27.25 1.30
CA TRP A 477 -7.48 -27.27 2.34
C TRP A 477 -8.72 -26.39 2.02
N LEU A 478 -8.65 -25.56 0.97
CA LEU A 478 -9.79 -24.79 0.50
C LEU A 478 -10.61 -25.58 -0.50
N GLU A 479 -11.94 -25.52 -0.36
CA GLU A 479 -12.83 -25.97 -1.43
C GLU A 479 -12.58 -25.15 -2.70
N LYS A 480 -12.54 -25.81 -3.86
CA LYS A 480 -12.32 -25.21 -5.17
C LYS A 480 -13.58 -25.34 -6.02
N PRO A 481 -14.53 -24.40 -5.94
CA PRO A 481 -15.69 -24.40 -6.82
C PRO A 481 -15.28 -24.10 -8.27
N SER A 482 -16.13 -24.43 -9.25
CA SER A 482 -15.99 -23.89 -10.60
C SER A 482 -16.18 -22.37 -10.56
N LEU A 483 -15.28 -21.66 -11.25
CA LEU A 483 -15.31 -20.22 -11.47
C LEU A 483 -15.09 -19.90 -12.97
N ASP A 484 -15.49 -20.84 -13.85
CA ASP A 484 -15.24 -20.75 -15.28
C ASP A 484 -16.07 -19.65 -15.95
N SER A 485 -17.26 -19.44 -15.42
CA SER A 485 -18.17 -18.37 -15.84
C SER A 485 -18.62 -17.49 -14.65
N TRP A 486 -19.25 -16.36 -14.96
CA TRP A 486 -19.86 -15.51 -13.92
C TRP A 486 -21.12 -16.15 -13.30
N ASP A 487 -21.81 -17.04 -14.01
CA ASP A 487 -22.88 -17.86 -13.41
C ASP A 487 -22.31 -18.84 -12.39
N ASP A 488 -21.21 -19.55 -12.71
CA ASP A 488 -20.54 -20.43 -11.76
C ASP A 488 -20.02 -19.65 -10.54
N THR A 489 -19.47 -18.47 -10.78
CA THR A 489 -18.98 -17.58 -9.71
C THR A 489 -20.13 -17.12 -8.82
N ARG A 490 -21.27 -16.73 -9.39
CA ARG A 490 -22.49 -16.37 -8.65
C ARG A 490 -23.04 -17.55 -7.85
N ASP A 491 -23.02 -18.75 -8.42
CA ASP A 491 -23.42 -19.98 -7.74
C ASP A 491 -22.53 -20.29 -6.54
N ALA A 492 -21.20 -20.19 -6.71
CA ALA A 492 -20.24 -20.37 -5.63
C ALA A 492 -20.45 -19.35 -4.51
N ILE A 493 -20.57 -18.07 -4.86
CA ILE A 493 -20.82 -16.98 -3.90
C ILE A 493 -22.15 -17.20 -3.16
N SER A 494 -23.21 -17.67 -3.86
CA SER A 494 -24.52 -17.93 -3.24
C SER A 494 -24.47 -18.93 -2.06
N ARG A 495 -23.49 -19.85 -2.06
CA ARG A 495 -23.27 -20.85 -1.00
C ARG A 495 -22.61 -20.27 0.25
N CYS A 496 -22.13 -19.02 0.19
CA CYS A 496 -21.45 -18.35 1.30
C CYS A 496 -22.41 -17.59 2.21
N ASP A 497 -22.12 -17.60 3.52
CA ASP A 497 -22.70 -16.68 4.50
C ASP A 497 -21.86 -15.40 4.62
N LEU A 498 -20.56 -15.53 4.38
CA LEU A 498 -19.60 -14.44 4.45
C LEU A 498 -18.63 -14.53 3.26
N VAL A 499 -18.32 -13.39 2.65
CA VAL A 499 -17.22 -13.27 1.69
C VAL A 499 -16.19 -12.29 2.24
N ILE A 500 -14.92 -12.71 2.31
CA ILE A 500 -13.79 -11.86 2.68
C ILE A 500 -12.96 -11.64 1.42
N SER A 501 -12.82 -10.40 0.99
CA SER A 501 -12.21 -10.10 -0.30
C SER A 501 -11.30 -8.87 -0.23
N SER A 502 -10.21 -8.90 -1.00
CA SER A 502 -9.57 -7.66 -1.44
C SER A 502 -10.55 -6.84 -2.29
N CYS A 503 -10.24 -5.57 -2.57
CA CYS A 503 -11.09 -4.69 -3.38
C CYS A 503 -11.12 -5.17 -4.85
N THR A 504 -12.04 -6.09 -5.18
CA THR A 504 -12.16 -6.78 -6.49
C THR A 504 -13.62 -6.90 -6.94
N SER A 505 -13.84 -7.40 -8.16
CA SER A 505 -15.18 -7.69 -8.70
C SER A 505 -15.98 -8.67 -7.84
N ILE A 506 -15.32 -9.60 -7.13
CA ILE A 506 -15.97 -10.52 -6.20
C ILE A 506 -16.61 -9.78 -5.03
N ALA A 507 -15.93 -8.77 -4.48
CA ALA A 507 -16.49 -7.93 -3.43
C ALA A 507 -17.78 -7.23 -3.87
N HIS A 508 -17.80 -6.71 -5.12
CA HIS A 508 -18.98 -6.07 -5.68
C HIS A 508 -20.11 -7.07 -5.95
N LEU A 509 -19.79 -8.25 -6.47
CA LEU A 509 -20.81 -9.26 -6.78
C LEU A 509 -21.44 -9.80 -5.49
N SER A 510 -20.65 -10.17 -4.50
CA SER A 510 -21.17 -10.70 -3.22
C SER A 510 -22.03 -9.64 -2.50
N ALA A 511 -21.59 -8.39 -2.47
CA ALA A 511 -22.33 -7.30 -1.87
C ALA A 511 -23.64 -7.00 -2.64
N ALA A 512 -23.60 -6.99 -3.98
CA ALA A 512 -24.79 -6.83 -4.82
C ALA A 512 -25.82 -7.95 -4.64
N MET A 513 -25.38 -9.14 -4.23
CA MET A 513 -26.21 -10.29 -3.89
C MET A 513 -26.73 -10.25 -2.44
N GLY A 514 -26.33 -9.28 -1.64
CA GLY A 514 -26.73 -9.13 -0.23
C GLY A 514 -26.09 -10.17 0.69
N ILE A 515 -24.92 -10.67 0.33
CA ILE A 515 -24.12 -11.55 1.18
C ILE A 515 -23.22 -10.69 2.06
N GLU A 516 -23.14 -11.00 3.36
CA GLU A 516 -22.21 -10.28 4.24
C GLU A 516 -20.82 -10.30 3.61
N THR A 517 -20.27 -9.11 3.35
CA THR A 517 -19.01 -8.97 2.62
C THR A 517 -18.04 -8.09 3.40
N TRP A 518 -16.90 -8.66 3.75
CA TRP A 518 -15.81 -7.97 4.40
C TRP A 518 -14.74 -7.62 3.38
N ILE A 519 -14.47 -6.32 3.22
CA ILE A 519 -13.54 -5.84 2.21
C ILE A 519 -12.28 -5.31 2.88
N VAL A 520 -11.13 -5.87 2.50
CA VAL A 520 -9.81 -5.37 2.89
C VAL A 520 -9.46 -4.20 1.96
N VAL A 521 -9.46 -2.98 2.53
CA VAL A 521 -9.35 -1.72 1.78
C VAL A 521 -7.93 -1.17 1.92
N PRO A 522 -7.20 -0.92 0.82
CA PRO A 522 -5.89 -0.29 0.86
C PRO A 522 -5.98 1.17 1.32
N ILE A 523 -4.85 1.73 1.74
CA ILE A 523 -4.76 3.15 2.15
C ILE A 523 -5.16 4.08 1.00
N LEU A 524 -4.79 3.73 -0.24
CA LEU A 524 -5.31 4.38 -1.44
C LEU A 524 -6.63 3.70 -1.82
N SER A 525 -7.70 4.07 -1.12
CA SER A 525 -9.01 3.46 -1.30
C SER A 525 -9.68 3.91 -2.60
N TYR A 526 -10.43 3.00 -3.23
CA TYR A 526 -11.30 3.37 -4.34
C TYR A 526 -12.45 4.28 -3.86
N TYR A 527 -12.97 5.16 -4.73
CA TYR A 527 -13.95 6.17 -4.33
C TYR A 527 -15.22 5.61 -3.65
N LEU A 528 -15.61 4.37 -3.96
CA LEU A 528 -16.75 3.71 -3.32
C LEU A 528 -16.53 3.42 -1.82
N TRP A 529 -15.29 3.40 -1.40
CA TRP A 529 -14.84 3.17 -0.04
C TRP A 529 -14.20 4.42 0.58
N ALA A 530 -14.38 5.61 -0.03
CA ALA A 530 -13.66 6.81 0.36
C ALA A 530 -14.14 7.39 1.70
N LEU A 531 -15.43 7.30 2.02
CA LEU A 531 -15.96 7.78 3.30
C LEU A 531 -15.30 7.08 4.48
N SER A 532 -15.02 7.82 5.54
CA SER A 532 -14.46 7.28 6.78
C SER A 532 -15.40 6.25 7.43
N GLY A 533 -14.85 5.43 8.33
CA GLY A 533 -15.61 4.39 9.03
C GLY A 533 -15.48 3.01 8.37
N ASP A 534 -16.27 2.07 8.87
CA ASP A 534 -16.23 0.65 8.50
C ASP A 534 -17.44 0.18 7.65
N THR A 535 -18.24 1.11 7.18
CA THR A 535 -19.43 0.87 6.32
C THR A 535 -19.36 1.70 5.04
N THR A 536 -20.27 1.45 4.12
CA THR A 536 -20.42 2.22 2.88
C THR A 536 -21.89 2.38 2.55
N PRO A 537 -22.34 3.55 2.05
CA PRO A 537 -23.74 3.75 1.65
C PRO A 537 -24.13 2.99 0.38
N TYR A 538 -23.17 2.40 -0.32
CA TYR A 538 -23.43 1.63 -1.52
C TYR A 538 -23.92 0.20 -1.27
N TYR A 539 -23.66 -0.39 -0.09
CA TYR A 539 -24.03 -1.77 0.23
C TYR A 539 -24.29 -1.94 1.72
N ASP A 540 -25.51 -2.30 2.10
CA ASP A 540 -25.91 -2.49 3.50
C ASP A 540 -25.20 -3.66 4.19
N CYS A 541 -24.73 -4.65 3.42
CA CYS A 541 -24.10 -5.88 3.90
C CYS A 541 -22.56 -5.83 3.92
N VAL A 542 -21.96 -4.66 3.69
CA VAL A 542 -20.50 -4.52 3.62
C VAL A 542 -19.91 -4.00 4.91
N LYS A 543 -18.78 -4.61 5.31
CA LYS A 543 -17.90 -4.10 6.35
C LYS A 543 -16.49 -3.89 5.77
N LEU A 544 -15.89 -2.74 6.09
CA LEU A 544 -14.61 -2.30 5.56
C LEU A 544 -13.51 -2.48 6.61
N PHE A 545 -12.40 -3.11 6.20
CA PHE A 545 -11.19 -3.29 7.01
C PHE A 545 -10.05 -2.52 6.35
N ARG A 546 -9.76 -1.33 6.87
CA ARG A 546 -8.86 -0.38 6.23
C ARG A 546 -7.42 -0.58 6.63
N GLN A 547 -6.53 -0.49 5.65
CA GLN A 547 -5.10 -0.34 5.90
C GLN A 547 -4.84 1.02 6.56
N GLU A 548 -4.23 1.03 7.73
CA GLU A 548 -3.94 2.25 8.49
C GLU A 548 -2.58 2.85 8.12
N LYS A 549 -1.65 2.00 7.68
CA LYS A 549 -0.31 2.41 7.27
C LYS A 549 0.08 1.68 5.99
N TYR A 550 0.55 2.43 4.98
CA TYR A 550 1.04 1.84 3.73
C TYR A 550 2.10 0.76 4.00
N GLY A 551 1.99 -0.37 3.32
CA GLY A 551 2.87 -1.52 3.48
C GLY A 551 2.58 -2.41 4.71
N SER A 552 1.68 -2.01 5.62
CA SER A 552 1.28 -2.82 6.77
C SER A 552 -0.19 -3.25 6.68
N TRP A 553 -0.43 -4.55 6.80
CA TRP A 553 -1.75 -5.16 6.77
C TRP A 553 -2.15 -5.80 8.11
N ASN A 554 -1.33 -5.65 9.15
CA ASN A 554 -1.51 -6.35 10.42
C ASN A 554 -2.83 -5.98 11.11
N GLU A 555 -3.16 -4.67 11.18
CA GLU A 555 -4.35 -4.20 11.90
C GLU A 555 -5.67 -4.68 11.26
N PRO A 556 -5.91 -4.53 9.93
CA PRO A 556 -7.12 -5.06 9.32
C PRO A 556 -7.27 -6.58 9.51
N PHE A 557 -6.19 -7.37 9.37
CA PHE A 557 -6.27 -8.81 9.53
C PHE A 557 -6.43 -9.26 10.99
N LYS A 558 -5.86 -8.53 11.95
CA LYS A 558 -6.12 -8.74 13.38
C LYS A 558 -7.61 -8.56 13.71
N LYS A 559 -8.23 -7.47 13.22
CA LYS A 559 -9.67 -7.21 13.39
C LYS A 559 -10.54 -8.31 12.74
N ILE A 560 -10.18 -8.77 11.54
CA ILE A 560 -10.85 -9.89 10.86
C ILE A 560 -10.76 -11.16 11.70
N LYS A 561 -9.58 -11.54 12.18
CA LYS A 561 -9.34 -12.74 13.00
C LYS A 561 -10.18 -12.74 14.29
N GLU A 562 -10.22 -11.59 14.97
CA GLU A 562 -11.03 -11.42 16.18
C GLU A 562 -12.53 -11.64 15.90
N LEU A 563 -13.06 -11.06 14.82
CA LEU A 563 -14.47 -11.19 14.46
C LEU A 563 -14.84 -12.62 13.99
N ILE A 564 -13.95 -13.29 13.24
CA ILE A 564 -14.13 -14.71 12.88
C ILE A 564 -14.20 -15.58 14.12
N SER A 565 -13.30 -15.35 15.08
CA SER A 565 -13.28 -16.08 16.34
C SER A 565 -14.59 -15.90 17.13
N LEU A 566 -15.14 -14.69 17.18
CA LEU A 566 -16.42 -14.38 17.83
C LEU A 566 -17.61 -15.03 17.11
N LYS A 567 -17.63 -15.06 15.77
CA LYS A 567 -18.67 -15.76 14.99
C LYS A 567 -18.67 -17.26 15.27
N ASN A 568 -17.49 -17.86 15.33
CA ASN A 568 -17.34 -19.29 15.61
C ASN A 568 -17.81 -19.68 17.02
N LEU A 569 -17.59 -18.81 18.01
CA LEU A 569 -18.10 -19.02 19.38
C LEU A 569 -19.63 -18.96 19.43
N LYS A 570 -20.27 -17.97 18.80
CA LYS A 570 -21.73 -17.84 18.73
C LYS A 570 -22.39 -19.04 18.03
N ASN A 571 -21.79 -19.55 16.96
CA ASN A 571 -22.30 -20.74 16.26
C ASN A 571 -22.23 -21.99 17.15
N LYS A 572 -21.18 -22.14 17.96
CA LYS A 572 -21.06 -23.23 18.94
C LYS A 572 -22.11 -23.13 20.06
N GLU A 573 -22.36 -21.94 20.59
CA GLU A 573 -23.38 -21.70 21.63
C GLU A 573 -24.78 -21.98 21.11
N ASN A 574 -25.12 -21.55 19.89
CA ASN A 574 -26.41 -21.84 19.24
C ASN A 574 -26.59 -23.36 18.99
N PHE A 575 -25.52 -24.05 18.62
CA PHE A 575 -25.57 -25.53 18.45
C PHE A 575 -25.81 -26.26 19.77
N VAL A 576 -25.25 -25.78 20.88
CA VAL A 576 -25.49 -26.33 22.22
C VAL A 576 -26.92 -26.03 22.71
N LEU A 577 -27.49 -24.89 22.34
CA LEU A 577 -28.87 -24.52 22.75
C LEU A 577 -29.96 -25.15 21.89
N THR A 578 -29.67 -25.56 20.65
CA THR A 578 -30.63 -26.17 19.72
C THR A 578 -30.51 -27.70 19.61
N GLY A 579 -29.50 -28.32 20.24
CA GLY A 579 -29.29 -29.75 20.29
C GLY A 579 -30.35 -30.43 21.15
N SER A 580 -31.52 -30.77 20.60
CA SER A 580 -32.45 -31.72 21.21
C SER A 580 -31.75 -33.09 21.37
N LEU A 581 -31.71 -33.57 22.60
CA LEU A 581 -31.32 -34.95 22.91
C LEU A 581 -32.16 -35.91 22.05
N PRO A 582 -31.60 -36.94 21.44
CA PRO A 582 -32.42 -37.98 20.83
C PRO A 582 -33.20 -38.71 21.93
N ASP A 583 -34.50 -38.88 21.71
CA ASP A 583 -35.37 -39.66 22.60
C ASP A 583 -34.76 -41.01 22.88
N PRO A 584 -34.80 -41.49 24.13
CA PRO A 584 -34.34 -42.82 24.46
C PRO A 584 -35.30 -43.86 23.83
N VAL A 585 -34.78 -44.64 22.91
CA VAL A 585 -35.47 -45.84 22.41
C VAL A 585 -35.56 -46.83 23.56
N PHE A 586 -36.76 -46.98 24.14
CA PHE A 586 -37.07 -48.10 25.01
C PHE A 586 -37.19 -49.37 24.16
N MET A 587 -36.35 -50.35 24.43
CA MET A 587 -36.67 -51.79 24.20
C MET A 587 -37.58 -52.29 25.28
#